data_0dadfa0a94ffebcfe6e1669766bafa98
#
_entry.id   0dadfa0a94ffebcfe6e1669766bafa98
#
_cell.length_a   1.000
_cell.length_b   1.000
_cell.length_c   1.000
_cell.angle_alpha   90.00
_cell.angle_beta   90.00
_cell.angle_gamma   90.00
#
_symmetry.space_group_name_H-M   'P 1'
#
loop_
_entity.id
_entity.type
_entity.pdbx_description
1 polymer ?
#
loop_
_entity_poly.entity_id
_entity_poly.type
_entity_poly.pdbx_seq_one_letter_code
_entity_poly.pdbx_strand_id
1 'polypeptide(L)'
;MSSSPQIIGAVEIGTSKVTAVIGEYTGRELAIIGHGECQSRGVTKGMVWDYKAASECTHSALEIAERDAGEKVDTVFLAKTGAHLEGFYNE
;
A
#
# COMPACT_ATOMS: atom_id res chain seq x y z
N MET A 1 6.37 14.93 25.72
CA MET A 1 5.75 14.05 25.60
C MET A 1 5.97 13.24 24.49
N SER A 2 5.88 12.15 24.56
CA SER A 2 6.17 11.37 23.45
C SER A 2 4.95 11.20 22.69
N SER A 3 5.05 11.20 21.47
CA SER A 3 3.94 11.00 20.65
C SER A 3 3.90 9.59 20.20
N SER A 4 2.73 9.12 19.92
CA SER A 4 2.57 7.79 19.39
C SER A 4 3.19 7.72 18.03
N PRO A 5 3.70 6.57 17.67
CA PRO A 5 4.17 6.39 16.30
C PRO A 5 3.02 6.53 15.33
N GLN A 6 3.33 6.96 14.15
CA GLN A 6 2.35 7.09 13.10
C GLN A 6 2.38 5.83 12.26
N ILE A 7 1.23 5.27 11.97
CA ILE A 7 1.15 4.06 11.19
C ILE A 7 0.80 4.44 9.76
N ILE A 8 1.70 4.13 8.86
CA ILE A 8 1.59 4.55 7.47
C ILE A 8 1.49 3.33 6.59
N GLY A 9 0.59 3.37 5.64
CA GLY A 9 0.47 2.30 4.66
C GLY A 9 0.95 2.80 3.31
N ALA A 10 1.56 1.93 2.55
CA ALA A 10 1.94 2.21 1.19
C ALA A 10 1.46 1.07 0.32
N VAL A 11 0.82 1.40 -0.78
CA VAL A 11 0.26 0.41 -1.66
C VAL A 11 0.79 0.64 -3.07
N GLU A 12 1.29 -0.40 -3.67
CA GLU A 12 1.75 -0.33 -5.05
C GLU A 12 0.85 -1.19 -5.91
N ILE A 13 0.28 -0.59 -6.93
CA ILE A 13 -0.62 -1.30 -7.83
C ILE A 13 0.18 -1.68 -9.06
N GLY A 14 0.46 -2.95 -9.19
CA GLY A 14 1.23 -3.44 -10.32
C GLY A 14 0.33 -4.03 -11.38
N THR A 15 0.95 -4.64 -12.36
CA THR A 15 0.18 -5.20 -13.47
C THR A 15 -0.44 -6.53 -13.12
N SER A 16 0.11 -7.24 -12.16
CA SER A 16 -0.44 -8.55 -11.82
C SER A 16 -0.77 -8.69 -10.34
N LYS A 17 -0.40 -7.72 -9.53
CA LYS A 17 -0.72 -7.81 -8.12
C LYS A 17 -0.66 -6.44 -7.48
N VAL A 18 -1.29 -6.34 -6.33
CA VAL A 18 -1.21 -5.16 -5.51
C VAL A 18 -0.45 -5.55 -4.25
N THR A 19 0.52 -4.75 -3.87
CA THR A 19 1.32 -5.01 -2.69
C THR A 19 1.12 -3.88 -1.70
N ALA A 20 0.93 -4.22 -0.44
CA ALA A 20 0.76 -3.23 0.60
C ALA A 20 1.78 -3.48 1.68
N VAL A 21 2.36 -2.42 2.22
CA VAL A 21 3.25 -2.53 3.36
C VAL A 21 2.79 -1.54 4.42
N ILE A 22 3.03 -1.88 5.65
CA ILE A 22 2.69 -1.01 6.78
C ILE A 22 3.98 -0.61 7.45
N GLY A 23 4.16 0.66 7.67
CA GLY A 23 5.33 1.18 8.32
C GLY A 23 4.97 1.91 9.59
N GLU A 24 5.86 1.87 10.54
CA GLU A 24 5.69 2.60 11.79
C GLU A 24 6.72 3.71 11.80
N TYR A 25 6.25 4.92 11.85
CA TYR A 25 7.13 6.08 11.76
C TYR A 25 7.14 6.80 13.10
N THR A 26 8.31 6.97 13.66
CA THR A 26 8.44 7.57 14.97
C THR A 26 8.89 9.01 14.92
N GLY A 27 9.03 9.56 13.74
CA GLY A 27 9.57 10.90 13.58
C GLY A 27 11.03 10.89 13.25
N ARG A 28 11.70 9.77 13.47
CA ARG A 28 13.11 9.64 13.15
C ARG A 28 13.39 8.44 12.31
N GLU A 29 12.64 7.38 12.51
CA GLU A 29 12.89 6.13 11.82
C GLU A 29 11.59 5.57 11.32
N LEU A 30 11.69 4.82 10.26
CA LEU A 30 10.55 4.14 9.68
C LEU A 30 10.86 2.66 9.65
N ALA A 31 10.03 1.86 10.25
CA ALA A 31 10.21 0.43 10.27
C ALA A 31 9.04 -0.22 9.57
N ILE A 32 9.30 -1.21 8.73
CA ILE A 32 8.23 -1.95 8.07
C ILE A 32 7.75 -3.02 9.03
N ILE A 33 6.48 -2.98 9.36
CA ILE A 33 5.93 -3.89 10.35
C ILE A 33 4.86 -4.82 9.80
N GLY A 34 4.45 -4.62 8.57
CA GLY A 34 3.44 -5.51 7.99
C GLY A 34 3.50 -5.50 6.49
N HIS A 35 2.97 -6.55 5.88
CA HIS A 35 3.03 -6.71 4.43
C HIS A 35 1.84 -7.55 3.98
N GLY A 36 1.27 -7.21 2.85
CA GLY A 36 0.18 -7.97 2.28
C GLY A 36 0.20 -7.86 0.78
N GLU A 37 -0.41 -8.83 0.12
CA GLU A 37 -0.50 -8.82 -1.33
C GLU A 37 -1.84 -9.36 -1.75
N CYS A 38 -2.31 -8.90 -2.89
CA CYS A 38 -3.49 -9.44 -3.53
C CYS A 38 -3.19 -9.57 -5.01
N GLN A 39 -3.35 -10.75 -5.55
CA GLN A 39 -3.09 -10.93 -6.97
C GLN A 39 -4.27 -10.49 -7.78
N SER A 40 -3.99 -9.77 -8.84
CA SER A 40 -5.03 -9.30 -9.70
C SER A 40 -5.33 -10.33 -10.76
N ARG A 41 -6.58 -10.54 -11.05
CA ARG A 41 -6.91 -11.44 -12.08
C ARG A 41 -7.40 -10.76 -13.29
N GLY A 42 -7.69 -9.52 -13.22
CA GLY A 42 -8.32 -8.85 -14.33
C GLY A 42 -7.41 -8.04 -15.20
N VAL A 43 -6.13 -8.00 -14.89
CA VAL A 43 -5.24 -7.16 -15.68
C VAL A 43 -4.81 -7.89 -16.90
N THR A 44 -4.89 -7.24 -18.04
CA THR A 44 -4.54 -7.83 -19.29
C THR A 44 -3.60 -6.93 -20.01
N LYS A 45 -2.41 -7.40 -20.26
CA LYS A 45 -1.48 -6.72 -21.13
C LYS A 45 -1.45 -5.23 -21.02
N GLY A 46 -1.24 -4.75 -19.86
CA GLY A 46 -1.06 -3.34 -19.69
C GLY A 46 -2.31 -2.52 -19.76
N MET A 47 -3.43 -3.17 -19.88
CA MET A 47 -4.65 -2.45 -19.87
C MET A 47 -4.95 -1.93 -18.50
N VAL A 48 -5.82 -0.97 -18.46
CA VAL A 48 -6.25 -0.41 -17.23
C VAL A 48 -7.05 -1.45 -16.48
N TRP A 49 -6.85 -1.54 -15.21
CA TRP A 49 -7.61 -2.43 -14.39
C TRP A 49 -9.06 -1.99 -14.37
N ASP A 50 -9.94 -2.93 -14.19
CA ASP A 50 -11.28 -2.63 -13.84
C ASP A 50 -11.18 -1.90 -12.50
N TYR A 51 -11.75 -0.75 -12.42
CA TYR A 51 -11.64 0.09 -11.24
C TYR A 51 -12.12 -0.64 -10.00
N LYS A 52 -13.21 -1.36 -10.11
CA LYS A 52 -13.75 -2.06 -8.99
C LYS A 52 -12.83 -3.18 -8.53
N ALA A 53 -12.26 -3.92 -9.49
CA ALA A 53 -11.36 -5.00 -9.15
C ALA A 53 -10.09 -4.47 -8.50
N ALA A 54 -9.58 -3.35 -9.00
CA ALA A 54 -8.40 -2.76 -8.42
C ALA A 54 -8.67 -2.29 -7.00
N SER A 55 -9.83 -1.71 -6.80
CA SER A 55 -10.18 -1.21 -5.49
C SER A 55 -10.32 -2.36 -4.49
N GLU A 56 -10.94 -3.43 -4.89
CA GLU A 56 -11.10 -4.58 -4.01
C GLU A 56 -9.78 -5.23 -3.70
N CYS A 57 -8.91 -5.32 -4.68
CA CYS A 57 -7.61 -5.93 -4.48
C CYS A 57 -6.75 -5.06 -3.57
N THR A 58 -6.83 -3.75 -3.74
CA THR A 58 -6.11 -2.83 -2.88
C THR A 58 -6.58 -2.97 -1.44
N HIS A 59 -7.88 -3.04 -1.26
CA HIS A 59 -8.45 -3.17 0.06
C HIS A 59 -8.00 -4.48 0.71
N SER A 60 -7.99 -5.55 -0.05
CA SER A 60 -7.57 -6.85 0.47
C SER A 60 -6.11 -6.85 0.85
N ALA A 61 -5.25 -6.31 0.00
CA ALA A 61 -3.84 -6.28 0.28
C ALA A 61 -3.55 -5.46 1.55
N LEU A 62 -4.22 -4.33 1.67
CA LEU A 62 -4.03 -3.48 2.83
C LEU A 62 -4.55 -4.14 4.09
N GLU A 63 -5.67 -4.82 3.99
CA GLU A 63 -6.23 -5.50 5.15
C GLU A 63 -5.29 -6.61 5.63
N ILE A 64 -4.71 -7.34 4.71
CA ILE A 64 -3.76 -8.39 5.06
C ILE A 64 -2.55 -7.77 5.73
N ALA A 65 -2.06 -6.66 5.19
CA ALA A 65 -0.89 -6.00 5.76
C ALA A 65 -1.18 -5.47 7.16
N GLU A 66 -2.36 -4.92 7.36
CA GLU A 66 -2.73 -4.42 8.68
C GLU A 66 -2.83 -5.57 9.68
N ARG A 67 -3.36 -6.68 9.24
CA ARG A 67 -3.48 -7.83 10.12
C ARG A 67 -2.10 -8.36 10.47
N ASP A 68 -1.20 -8.38 9.50
CA ASP A 68 0.16 -8.81 9.73
C ASP A 68 0.87 -7.88 10.70
N ALA A 69 0.64 -6.59 10.57
CA ALA A 69 1.27 -5.60 11.42
C ALA A 69 0.63 -5.53 12.81
N GLY A 70 -0.62 -5.89 12.90
CA GLY A 70 -1.35 -5.73 14.15
C GLY A 70 -1.75 -4.29 14.39
N GLU A 71 -1.78 -3.47 13.34
CA GLU A 71 -2.08 -2.05 13.46
C GLU A 71 -2.90 -1.61 12.28
N LYS A 72 -3.68 -0.58 12.47
CA LYS A 72 -4.42 0.02 11.38
C LYS A 72 -3.72 1.29 10.95
N VAL A 73 -3.77 1.56 9.66
CA VAL A 73 -3.04 2.70 9.12
C VAL A 73 -3.78 4.00 9.37
N ASP A 74 -2.99 5.05 9.55
CA ASP A 74 -3.52 6.40 9.65
C ASP A 74 -3.54 7.07 8.29
N THR A 75 -2.59 6.77 7.46
CA THR A 75 -2.43 7.40 6.15
C THR A 75 -1.97 6.36 5.16
N VAL A 76 -2.49 6.41 3.95
CA VAL A 76 -2.11 5.47 2.91
C VAL A 76 -1.59 6.24 1.71
N PHE A 77 -0.46 5.82 1.19
CA PHE A 77 0.11 6.36 -0.03
C PHE A 77 -0.05 5.34 -1.14
N LEU A 78 -0.38 5.79 -2.31
CA LEU A 78 -0.59 4.91 -3.45
C LEU A 78 0.44 5.21 -4.53
N ALA A 79 0.88 4.17 -5.19
CA ALA A 79 1.76 4.29 -6.34
C ALA A 79 1.37 3.25 -7.37
N LYS A 80 1.64 3.55 -8.63
CA LYS A 80 1.38 2.61 -9.69
C LYS A 80 2.69 2.17 -10.28
N THR A 81 2.75 0.94 -10.70
CA THR A 81 3.91 0.44 -11.40
C THR A 81 4.15 1.29 -12.61
N GLY A 82 5.37 1.72 -12.80
CA GLY A 82 5.72 2.56 -13.90
C GLY A 82 5.63 4.03 -13.61
N ALA A 83 5.05 4.39 -12.48
CA ALA A 83 4.99 5.79 -12.12
C ALA A 83 6.35 6.20 -11.60
N HIS A 84 6.69 7.45 -11.77
CA HIS A 84 7.93 7.94 -11.25
C HIS A 84 7.76 8.19 -9.77
N LEU A 85 8.80 7.88 -9.04
CA LEU A 85 8.75 8.08 -7.62
C LEU A 85 8.56 9.52 -7.24
N GLU A 86 9.09 10.39 -8.03
CA GLU A 86 8.94 11.79 -7.70
C GLU A 86 7.48 12.20 -7.71
N GLY A 87 6.67 11.66 -8.56
CA GLY A 87 5.27 11.97 -8.54
C GLY A 87 4.61 11.44 -7.31
N PHE A 88 5.08 10.33 -6.84
CA PHE A 88 4.54 9.72 -5.68
C PHE A 88 4.84 10.55 -4.46
N TYR A 89 6.04 11.09 -4.36
CA TYR A 89 6.35 11.85 -3.23
C TYR A 89 5.69 13.14 -3.19
N ASN A 90 5.44 13.71 -4.31
CA ASN A 90 4.98 15.06 -4.35
C ASN A 90 3.60 15.23 -3.90
N GLU A 91 3.03 14.31 -3.55
CA GLU A 91 1.83 14.48 -3.13
C GLU A 91 1.61 14.44 -2.00
#